data_740f5aee848ebbae73af628c140567e9
#
_entry.id   740f5aee848ebbae73af628c140567e9
#
_cell.length_a   1.000
_cell.length_b   1.000
_cell.length_c   1.000
_cell.angle_alpha   90.00
_cell.angle_beta   90.00
_cell.angle_gamma   90.00
#
_symmetry.space_group_name_H-M   'P 1'
#
loop_
_entity.id
_entity.type
_entity.pdbx_description
1 polymer ?
#
loop_
_entity_poly.entity_id
_entity_poly.type
_entity_poly.pdbx_seq_one_letter_code
_entity_poly.pdbx_strand_id
1 'polypeptide(L)'
;MKQKLCLHGLEVKHQAQLLNLVKRLQPSAIVKYKTKEKYFKDNDMYKCRVARFSQAAAPYLRVQCAWGVLLVCDKLLPVADITLEFDARVPEAVAEAERLVQRFLSSRLKFVLEEPSLSLRIDQLRGCFDQKELSAYDEEAAQSLLYCHLPWQVYYVNKLWAEVLAKGAERPLMRQLRVKLRRLRSLLTFCKPLLPEQEATEWQRVLKERTNLLGDVRECDVLLMTCAKLRDAQGEQAAEQLTAILQKRRVSAASKALKGQKLNKQTLELAKLLLWLYSAELTESSEQTLEKFLQQRFGSWYNKIIVLPEKYPDLHDMEQMHRIRIKLKRFRYALQSIPEVGAEPKLLRSLKYMQDMLGLLHDNYINNKLIEALVAKYPKISELRYESAMFTGWEQAKADAALEILPQQWETFEELLHDWKAKRL
;
A
#
# COMPACT_ATOMS: atom_id res chain seq x y z
N MET A 1 12.39 -2.42 23.65
CA MET A 1 11.09 -2.95 23.13
C MET A 1 11.39 -4.01 22.08
N LYS A 2 10.94 -5.26 22.33
CA LYS A 2 11.19 -6.36 21.38
C LYS A 2 10.30 -6.25 20.15
N GLN A 3 10.91 -6.20 18.99
CA GLN A 3 10.25 -6.20 17.69
C GLN A 3 10.57 -7.47 16.91
N LYS A 4 9.73 -7.79 15.93
CA LYS A 4 9.91 -8.96 15.07
C LYS A 4 9.78 -8.56 13.62
N LEU A 5 10.70 -9.08 12.81
CA LEU A 5 10.64 -9.00 11.34
C LEU A 5 10.65 -10.43 10.80
N CYS A 6 9.67 -10.77 9.99
CA CYS A 6 9.52 -12.11 9.40
C CYS A 6 9.71 -12.05 7.89
N LEU A 7 10.59 -12.91 7.38
CA LEU A 7 10.81 -13.20 5.96
C LEU A 7 10.23 -14.57 5.63
N HIS A 8 9.24 -14.63 4.73
CA HIS A 8 8.64 -15.87 4.23
C HIS A 8 9.27 -16.24 2.88
N GLY A 9 9.77 -17.48 2.77
CA GLY A 9 10.40 -18.00 1.55
C GLY A 9 9.37 -18.58 0.58
N LEU A 10 9.22 -17.96 -0.59
CA LEU A 10 8.21 -18.34 -1.59
C LEU A 10 8.52 -19.64 -2.33
N GLU A 11 9.80 -19.94 -2.56
CA GLU A 11 10.24 -21.07 -3.38
C GLU A 11 11.07 -22.09 -2.56
N VAL A 12 10.92 -22.05 -1.22
CA VAL A 12 11.66 -22.94 -0.34
C VAL A 12 10.99 -24.32 -0.34
N LYS A 13 11.58 -25.27 -1.09
CA LYS A 13 11.08 -26.64 -1.20
C LYS A 13 11.54 -27.55 -0.06
N HIS A 14 12.67 -27.24 0.56
CA HIS A 14 13.30 -28.09 1.56
C HIS A 14 13.78 -27.29 2.77
N GLN A 15 13.51 -27.83 3.95
CA GLN A 15 14.03 -27.35 5.23
C GLN A 15 15.54 -27.02 5.21
N ALA A 16 16.32 -27.89 4.57
CA ALA A 16 17.77 -27.72 4.50
C ALA A 16 18.21 -26.40 3.86
N GLN A 17 17.45 -25.85 2.92
CA GLN A 17 17.78 -24.59 2.27
C GLN A 17 17.79 -23.43 3.26
N LEU A 18 16.74 -23.31 4.10
CA LEU A 18 16.66 -22.28 5.14
C LEU A 18 17.73 -22.46 6.21
N LEU A 19 17.85 -23.70 6.73
CA LEU A 19 18.82 -24.00 7.79
C LEU A 19 20.25 -23.71 7.35
N ASN A 20 20.63 -24.16 6.14
CA ASN A 20 21.97 -23.94 5.61
C ASN A 20 22.24 -22.46 5.37
N LEU A 21 21.25 -21.70 4.92
CA LEU A 21 21.40 -20.26 4.77
C LEU A 21 21.69 -19.59 6.11
N VAL A 22 20.90 -19.88 7.15
CA VAL A 22 21.08 -19.27 8.47
C VAL A 22 22.36 -19.75 9.14
N LYS A 23 22.69 -21.03 9.11
CA LYS A 23 23.96 -21.57 9.64
C LYS A 23 25.18 -20.93 9.00
N ARG A 24 25.17 -20.73 7.67
CA ARG A 24 26.25 -20.05 6.98
C ARG A 24 26.43 -18.60 7.40
N LEU A 25 25.33 -17.91 7.73
CA LEU A 25 25.36 -16.50 8.13
C LEU A 25 25.60 -16.31 9.64
N GLN A 26 25.36 -17.34 10.43
CA GLN A 26 25.58 -17.38 11.88
C GLN A 26 26.30 -18.67 12.31
N PRO A 27 27.55 -18.89 11.88
CA PRO A 27 28.27 -20.17 12.07
C PRO A 27 28.52 -20.51 13.56
N SER A 28 28.68 -19.51 14.41
CA SER A 28 28.93 -19.67 15.85
C SER A 28 27.66 -19.70 16.71
N ALA A 29 26.47 -19.69 16.10
CA ALA A 29 25.22 -19.69 16.86
C ALA A 29 24.92 -21.06 17.46
N ILE A 30 24.50 -21.06 18.71
CA ILE A 30 23.92 -22.25 19.36
C ILE A 30 22.51 -22.46 18.79
N VAL A 31 22.25 -23.68 18.30
CA VAL A 31 20.98 -24.02 17.66
C VAL A 31 20.15 -24.94 18.56
N LYS A 32 18.95 -24.50 18.92
CA LYS A 32 17.96 -25.33 19.64
C LYS A 32 16.79 -25.65 18.73
N TYR A 33 16.40 -26.91 18.66
CA TYR A 33 15.27 -27.38 17.87
C TYR A 33 14.03 -27.58 18.74
N LYS A 34 12.89 -27.26 18.19
CA LYS A 34 11.57 -27.45 18.82
C LYS A 34 10.52 -27.73 17.75
N THR A 35 9.60 -28.64 18.03
CA THR A 35 8.36 -28.76 17.25
C THR A 35 7.31 -27.85 17.89
N LYS A 36 6.63 -27.06 17.08
CA LYS A 36 5.45 -26.28 17.48
C LYS A 36 4.25 -26.80 16.73
N GLU A 37 3.23 -27.13 17.49
CA GLU A 37 1.93 -27.52 16.98
C GLU A 37 0.88 -26.69 17.70
N LYS A 38 -0.02 -26.07 16.96
CA LYS A 38 -1.13 -25.28 17.50
C LYS A 38 -2.36 -25.58 16.68
N TYR A 39 -3.46 -25.77 17.35
CA TYR A 39 -4.79 -25.92 16.77
C TYR A 39 -5.59 -24.64 17.02
N PHE A 40 -6.40 -24.27 16.06
CA PHE A 40 -7.26 -23.10 16.07
C PHE A 40 -8.71 -23.54 15.88
N LYS A 41 -9.64 -22.60 15.88
CA LYS A 41 -11.03 -22.86 15.54
C LYS A 41 -11.15 -23.45 14.12
N ASP A 42 -12.21 -24.18 13.84
CA ASP A 42 -12.56 -24.71 12.52
C ASP A 42 -11.49 -25.68 11.92
N ASN A 43 -10.83 -26.47 12.79
CA ASN A 43 -9.78 -27.44 12.42
C ASN A 43 -8.53 -26.82 11.77
N ASP A 44 -8.35 -25.53 11.82
CA ASP A 44 -7.10 -24.92 11.36
C ASP A 44 -5.92 -25.34 12.24
N MET A 45 -4.79 -25.60 11.63
CA MET A 45 -3.62 -26.16 12.31
C MET A 45 -2.31 -25.52 11.83
N TYR A 46 -1.43 -25.25 12.75
CA TYR A 46 -0.04 -24.89 12.47
C TYR A 46 0.88 -25.97 13.02
N LYS A 47 1.64 -26.61 12.15
CA LYS A 47 2.61 -27.64 12.51
C LYS A 47 3.96 -27.38 11.87
N CYS A 48 4.91 -26.92 12.69
CA CYS A 48 6.23 -26.55 12.21
C CYS A 48 7.34 -27.06 13.12
N ARG A 49 8.45 -27.44 12.51
CA ARG A 49 9.75 -27.51 13.19
C ARG A 49 10.35 -26.11 13.26
N VAL A 50 10.94 -25.77 14.40
CA VAL A 50 11.52 -24.46 14.64
C VAL A 50 12.95 -24.64 15.13
N ALA A 51 13.90 -24.03 14.44
CA ALA A 51 15.27 -23.90 14.91
C ALA A 51 15.48 -22.46 15.42
N ARG A 52 16.01 -22.33 16.62
CA ARG A 52 16.37 -21.04 17.22
C ARG A 52 17.87 -20.93 17.25
N PHE A 53 18.37 -19.83 16.71
CA PHE A 53 19.77 -19.47 16.68
C PHE A 53 19.99 -18.35 17.66
N SER A 54 20.95 -18.52 18.58
CA SER A 54 21.35 -17.52 19.57
C SER A 54 22.87 -17.41 19.61
N GLN A 55 23.37 -16.19 19.73
CA GLN A 55 24.80 -15.91 19.86
C GLN A 55 25.04 -15.19 21.18
N ALA A 56 26.08 -15.60 21.91
CA ALA A 56 26.48 -14.95 23.15
C ALA A 56 26.91 -13.48 22.92
N ALA A 57 27.51 -13.19 21.79
CA ALA A 57 27.94 -11.84 21.38
C ALA A 57 26.80 -10.90 20.99
N ALA A 58 25.57 -11.42 20.76
CA ALA A 58 24.41 -10.62 20.39
C ALA A 58 23.15 -11.09 21.15
N PRO A 59 23.09 -10.91 22.46
CA PRO A 59 22.01 -11.43 23.32
C PRO A 59 20.64 -10.76 23.04
N TYR A 60 20.65 -9.57 22.45
CA TYR A 60 19.48 -8.76 22.10
C TYR A 60 18.92 -9.03 20.70
N LEU A 61 19.54 -9.96 19.95
CA LEU A 61 19.06 -10.43 18.67
C LEU A 61 18.90 -11.95 18.66
N ARG A 62 17.74 -12.43 18.23
CA ARG A 62 17.46 -13.85 18.06
C ARG A 62 16.96 -14.12 16.64
N VAL A 63 17.51 -15.14 16.00
CA VAL A 63 17.03 -15.64 14.70
C VAL A 63 16.30 -16.94 14.89
N GLN A 64 15.12 -17.07 14.30
CA GLN A 64 14.33 -18.27 14.31
C GLN A 64 13.99 -18.68 12.88
N CYS A 65 14.21 -19.95 12.55
CA CYS A 65 13.69 -20.55 11.32
C CYS A 65 12.51 -21.45 11.67
N ALA A 66 11.40 -21.31 10.99
CA ALA A 66 10.25 -22.20 11.07
C ALA A 66 9.97 -22.79 9.69
N TRP A 67 9.72 -24.10 9.65
CA TRP A 67 9.32 -24.79 8.41
C TRP A 67 8.30 -25.87 8.73
N GLY A 68 7.33 -26.01 7.87
CA GLY A 68 6.23 -26.96 8.05
C GLY A 68 5.02 -26.53 7.26
N VAL A 69 3.86 -26.68 7.87
CA VAL A 69 2.58 -26.44 7.23
C VAL A 69 1.66 -25.62 8.11
N LEU A 70 0.82 -24.85 7.45
CA LEU A 70 -0.31 -24.14 7.99
C LEU A 70 -1.56 -24.60 7.23
N LEU A 71 -2.50 -25.21 7.93
CA LEU A 71 -3.81 -25.56 7.40
C LEU A 71 -4.79 -24.48 7.81
N VAL A 72 -5.44 -23.84 6.83
CA VAL A 72 -6.47 -22.81 7.06
C VAL A 72 -7.56 -22.97 6.01
N CYS A 73 -8.81 -23.09 6.44
CA CYS A 73 -9.97 -23.28 5.55
C CYS A 73 -9.71 -24.42 4.54
N ASP A 74 -9.28 -25.57 5.01
CA ASP A 74 -8.94 -26.78 4.22
C ASP A 74 -7.82 -26.60 3.20
N LYS A 75 -7.10 -25.46 3.24
CA LYS A 75 -5.94 -25.23 2.39
C LYS A 75 -4.64 -25.45 3.13
N LEU A 76 -3.83 -26.36 2.63
CA LEU A 76 -2.50 -26.61 3.17
C LEU A 76 -1.48 -25.63 2.56
N LEU A 77 -0.93 -24.76 3.40
CA LEU A 77 0.04 -23.74 3.00
C LEU A 77 1.42 -24.09 3.56
N PRO A 78 2.49 -24.01 2.75
CA PRO A 78 3.83 -24.19 3.26
C PRO A 78 4.25 -23.04 4.17
N VAL A 79 4.97 -23.36 5.23
CA VAL A 79 5.65 -22.38 6.11
C VAL A 79 7.15 -22.53 5.90
N ALA A 80 7.80 -21.42 5.57
CA ALA A 80 9.24 -21.34 5.37
C ALA A 80 9.75 -19.97 5.85
N ASP A 81 9.70 -19.73 7.17
CA ASP A 81 9.89 -18.41 7.75
C ASP A 81 11.26 -18.26 8.42
N ILE A 82 11.88 -17.10 8.23
CA ILE A 82 13.01 -16.61 9.03
C ILE A 82 12.50 -15.39 9.82
N THR A 83 12.44 -15.51 11.14
CA THR A 83 12.03 -14.43 12.02
C THR A 83 13.23 -13.90 12.80
N LEU A 84 13.46 -12.60 12.69
CA LEU A 84 14.40 -11.84 13.51
C LEU A 84 13.62 -11.21 14.67
N GLU A 85 14.00 -11.52 15.91
CA GLU A 85 13.47 -10.88 17.12
C GLU A 85 14.60 -10.08 17.73
N PHE A 86 14.46 -8.78 17.87
CA PHE A 86 15.49 -7.86 18.33
C PHE A 86 14.93 -6.77 19.24
N ASP A 87 15.78 -6.19 20.08
CA ASP A 87 15.41 -5.02 20.86
C ASP A 87 15.64 -3.76 20.02
N ALA A 88 14.56 -3.08 19.66
CA ALA A 88 14.58 -1.89 18.81
C ALA A 88 15.22 -0.66 19.49
N ARG A 89 15.42 -0.69 20.81
CA ARG A 89 16.09 0.37 21.57
C ARG A 89 17.62 0.20 21.61
N VAL A 90 18.12 -0.92 21.09
CA VAL A 90 19.55 -1.24 21.03
C VAL A 90 20.04 -1.04 19.60
N PRO A 91 20.79 0.05 19.28
CA PRO A 91 21.22 0.36 17.91
C PRO A 91 22.00 -0.78 17.26
N GLU A 92 22.84 -1.48 18.02
CA GLU A 92 23.62 -2.62 17.55
C GLU A 92 22.72 -3.81 17.13
N ALA A 93 21.59 -4.01 17.83
CA ALA A 93 20.61 -5.05 17.49
C ALA A 93 19.90 -4.72 16.17
N VAL A 94 19.56 -3.45 15.96
CA VAL A 94 18.92 -2.97 14.73
C VAL A 94 19.88 -3.08 13.55
N ALA A 95 21.11 -2.61 13.71
CA ALA A 95 22.14 -2.68 12.68
C ALA A 95 22.45 -4.13 12.28
N GLU A 96 22.56 -5.05 13.26
CA GLU A 96 22.77 -6.47 12.98
C GLU A 96 21.54 -7.12 12.32
N ALA A 97 20.33 -6.75 12.73
CA ALA A 97 19.11 -7.20 12.06
C ALA A 97 19.08 -6.75 10.60
N GLU A 98 19.42 -5.49 10.32
CA GLU A 98 19.50 -4.97 8.94
C GLU A 98 20.55 -5.72 8.12
N ARG A 99 21.73 -5.94 8.69
CA ARG A 99 22.83 -6.69 8.06
C ARG A 99 22.37 -8.12 7.69
N LEU A 100 21.69 -8.81 8.59
CA LEU A 100 21.20 -10.16 8.33
C LEU A 100 20.10 -10.17 7.28
N VAL A 101 19.13 -9.26 7.33
CA VAL A 101 18.10 -9.11 6.30
C VAL A 101 18.73 -8.90 4.93
N GLN A 102 19.71 -8.00 4.82
CA GLN A 102 20.42 -7.75 3.57
C GLN A 102 21.12 -9.01 3.05
N ARG A 103 21.76 -9.78 3.93
CA ARG A 103 22.45 -11.04 3.56
C ARG A 103 21.46 -12.15 3.17
N PHE A 104 20.33 -12.29 3.86
CA PHE A 104 19.27 -13.23 3.46
C PHE A 104 18.72 -12.88 2.08
N LEU A 105 18.42 -11.62 1.83
CA LEU A 105 17.86 -11.14 0.57
C LEU A 105 18.88 -11.07 -0.58
N SER A 106 20.16 -11.14 -0.29
CA SER A 106 21.24 -11.32 -1.28
C SER A 106 21.39 -12.76 -1.73
N SER A 107 20.70 -13.71 -1.09
CA SER A 107 20.70 -15.12 -1.49
C SER A 107 19.88 -15.34 -2.76
N ARG A 108 19.98 -16.57 -3.32
CA ARG A 108 19.15 -16.98 -4.48
C ARG A 108 17.69 -17.27 -4.10
N LEU A 109 17.39 -17.45 -2.81
CA LEU A 109 16.03 -17.69 -2.33
C LEU A 109 15.21 -16.40 -2.41
N LYS A 110 13.94 -16.53 -2.77
CA LYS A 110 13.01 -15.40 -2.86
C LYS A 110 12.19 -15.29 -1.57
N PHE A 111 12.18 -14.11 -0.99
CA PHE A 111 11.46 -13.83 0.25
C PHE A 111 10.50 -12.65 0.10
N VAL A 112 9.41 -12.72 0.85
CA VAL A 112 8.50 -11.61 1.13
C VAL A 112 8.47 -11.34 2.63
N LEU A 113 8.11 -10.12 2.99
CA LEU A 113 7.78 -9.78 4.37
C LEU A 113 6.45 -10.41 4.75
N GLU A 114 6.38 -10.95 5.95
CA GLU A 114 5.18 -11.60 6.46
C GLU A 114 4.87 -11.11 7.88
N GLU A 115 3.58 -11.13 8.23
CA GLU A 115 3.12 -10.84 9.58
C GLU A 115 3.70 -11.88 10.58
N PRO A 116 4.44 -11.45 11.61
CA PRO A 116 5.02 -12.37 12.59
C PRO A 116 3.98 -13.06 13.48
N SER A 117 2.79 -12.47 13.67
CA SER A 117 1.70 -13.03 14.46
C SER A 117 0.96 -14.10 13.67
N LEU A 118 0.97 -15.32 14.19
CA LEU A 118 0.30 -16.44 13.54
C LEU A 118 -1.22 -16.30 13.54
N SER A 119 -1.82 -15.77 14.61
CA SER A 119 -3.26 -15.52 14.70
C SER A 119 -3.70 -14.54 13.61
N LEU A 120 -3.04 -13.38 13.50
CA LEU A 120 -3.35 -12.39 12.48
C LEU A 120 -3.19 -12.93 11.04
N ARG A 121 -2.20 -13.82 10.81
CA ARG A 121 -2.05 -14.51 9.51
C ARG A 121 -3.23 -15.41 9.20
N ILE A 122 -3.71 -16.16 10.18
CA ILE A 122 -4.88 -17.05 10.03
C ILE A 122 -6.13 -16.24 9.76
N ASP A 123 -6.41 -15.20 10.55
CA ASP A 123 -7.58 -14.34 10.38
C ASP A 123 -7.58 -13.65 9.02
N GLN A 124 -6.40 -13.24 8.54
CA GLN A 124 -6.23 -12.75 7.17
C GLN A 124 -6.60 -13.78 6.11
N LEU A 125 -6.13 -15.03 6.27
CA LEU A 125 -6.37 -16.11 5.32
C LEU A 125 -7.83 -16.55 5.31
N ARG A 126 -8.51 -16.49 6.45
CA ARG A 126 -9.95 -16.72 6.58
C ARG A 126 -10.81 -15.61 5.97
N GLY A 127 -10.23 -14.44 5.71
CA GLY A 127 -10.96 -13.24 5.32
C GLY A 127 -11.74 -12.58 6.45
N CYS A 128 -11.51 -13.02 7.70
CA CYS A 128 -12.15 -12.50 8.92
C CYS A 128 -11.30 -11.43 9.61
N PHE A 129 -10.17 -11.04 9.02
CA PHE A 129 -9.27 -10.06 9.59
C PHE A 129 -9.96 -8.70 9.75
N ASP A 130 -10.16 -8.28 10.99
CA ASP A 130 -10.54 -6.90 11.33
C ASP A 130 -9.26 -6.11 11.66
N GLN A 131 -9.10 -4.95 11.02
CA GLN A 131 -7.97 -4.06 11.32
C GLN A 131 -7.98 -3.57 12.78
N LYS A 132 -9.13 -3.63 13.46
CA LYS A 132 -9.23 -3.36 14.90
C LYS A 132 -8.40 -4.32 15.76
N GLU A 133 -8.18 -5.55 15.28
CA GLU A 133 -7.33 -6.52 15.97
C GLU A 133 -5.85 -6.14 15.97
N LEU A 134 -5.44 -5.19 15.13
CA LEU A 134 -4.08 -4.64 15.16
C LEU A 134 -3.81 -3.80 16.40
N SER A 135 -4.83 -3.17 16.97
CA SER A 135 -4.73 -2.33 18.17
C SER A 135 -4.53 -3.11 19.48
N ALA A 136 -4.73 -4.44 19.46
CA ALA A 136 -4.54 -5.28 20.65
C ALA A 136 -3.08 -5.36 21.19
N TYR A 137 -2.14 -4.63 20.59
CA TYR A 137 -0.72 -4.73 20.95
C TYR A 137 -0.18 -3.62 21.86
N ASP A 138 -0.89 -2.60 22.18
CA ASP A 138 -0.62 -1.53 23.16
C ASP A 138 -1.59 -0.37 22.89
N GLU A 139 -2.85 -0.56 23.28
CA GLU A 139 -3.99 0.18 22.73
C GLU A 139 -4.03 1.66 23.08
N GLU A 140 -3.23 2.11 24.03
CA GLU A 140 -3.39 3.46 24.58
C GLU A 140 -2.48 4.50 23.94
N ALA A 141 -1.35 4.12 23.36
CA ALA A 141 -0.36 5.07 22.88
C ALA A 141 -0.41 5.32 21.36
N ALA A 142 -0.20 6.56 20.94
CA ALA A 142 -0.16 6.96 19.53
C ALA A 142 0.85 6.18 18.69
N GLN A 143 1.95 5.71 19.30
CA GLN A 143 2.97 4.88 18.67
C GLN A 143 2.45 3.53 18.13
N SER A 144 1.29 3.05 18.60
CA SER A 144 0.66 1.82 18.09
C SER A 144 0.40 1.88 16.57
N LEU A 145 0.13 3.06 16.03
CA LEU A 145 -0.01 3.28 14.60
C LEU A 145 1.25 2.90 13.82
N LEU A 146 2.42 3.14 14.40
CA LEU A 146 3.72 2.87 13.79
C LEU A 146 4.08 1.39 13.83
N TYR A 147 3.65 0.69 14.89
CA TYR A 147 4.04 -0.69 15.13
C TYR A 147 3.01 -1.73 14.65
N CYS A 148 1.79 -1.30 14.38
CA CYS A 148 0.70 -2.17 13.96
C CYS A 148 0.18 -1.81 12.56
N HIS A 149 -0.34 -0.61 12.36
CA HIS A 149 -1.02 -0.22 11.11
C HIS A 149 -0.08 -0.01 9.92
N LEU A 150 1.07 0.65 10.12
CA LEU A 150 2.06 0.85 9.06
C LEU A 150 2.71 -0.45 8.59
N PRO A 151 3.21 -1.34 9.48
CA PRO A 151 3.78 -2.63 9.08
C PRO A 151 2.81 -3.47 8.25
N TRP A 152 1.54 -3.49 8.64
CA TRP A 152 0.50 -4.19 7.89
C TRP A 152 0.38 -3.72 6.43
N GLN A 153 0.41 -2.40 6.19
CA GLN A 153 0.41 -1.87 4.83
C GLN A 153 1.70 -2.23 4.07
N VAL A 154 2.83 -2.30 4.76
CA VAL A 154 4.12 -2.71 4.17
C VAL A 154 4.07 -4.17 3.71
N TYR A 155 3.55 -5.09 4.54
CA TYR A 155 3.39 -6.50 4.15
C TYR A 155 2.52 -6.66 2.91
N TYR A 156 1.40 -5.95 2.85
CA TYR A 156 0.51 -5.96 1.67
C TYR A 156 1.19 -5.47 0.40
N VAL A 157 1.93 -4.36 0.49
CA VAL A 157 2.68 -3.82 -0.65
C VAL A 157 3.71 -4.84 -1.13
N ASN A 158 4.42 -5.49 -0.22
CA ASN A 158 5.43 -6.49 -0.57
C ASN A 158 4.83 -7.74 -1.24
N LYS A 159 3.73 -8.27 -0.72
CA LYS A 159 3.00 -9.40 -1.33
C LYS A 159 2.51 -9.06 -2.74
N LEU A 160 1.94 -7.87 -2.94
CA LEU A 160 1.51 -7.44 -4.26
C LEU A 160 2.67 -7.25 -5.24
N TRP A 161 3.83 -6.79 -4.79
CA TRP A 161 5.03 -6.77 -5.61
C TRP A 161 5.45 -8.18 -6.05
N ALA A 162 5.39 -9.15 -5.14
CA ALA A 162 5.68 -10.54 -5.47
C ALA A 162 4.72 -11.08 -6.55
N GLU A 163 3.42 -10.80 -6.41
CA GLU A 163 2.43 -11.21 -7.40
C GLU A 163 2.62 -10.53 -8.75
N VAL A 164 2.86 -9.23 -8.79
CA VAL A 164 3.13 -8.48 -10.02
C VAL A 164 4.37 -9.01 -10.74
N LEU A 165 5.44 -9.33 -9.99
CA LEU A 165 6.67 -9.88 -10.59
C LEU A 165 6.52 -11.34 -11.05
N ALA A 166 5.61 -12.11 -10.44
CA ALA A 166 5.33 -13.48 -10.83
C ALA A 166 4.36 -13.61 -12.01
N LYS A 167 3.27 -12.82 -11.99
CA LYS A 167 2.17 -12.91 -12.97
C LYS A 167 2.26 -11.87 -14.10
N GLY A 168 3.15 -10.87 -13.94
CA GLY A 168 3.26 -9.75 -14.86
C GLY A 168 2.35 -8.56 -14.51
N ALA A 169 2.31 -7.57 -15.41
CA ALA A 169 1.60 -6.31 -15.20
C ALA A 169 0.10 -6.43 -15.51
N GLU A 170 -0.60 -7.37 -14.90
CA GLU A 170 -2.05 -7.50 -15.00
C GLU A 170 -2.75 -6.25 -14.44
N ARG A 171 -3.81 -5.76 -15.11
CA ARG A 171 -4.51 -4.54 -14.72
C ARG A 171 -5.00 -4.53 -13.26
N PRO A 172 -5.67 -5.59 -12.75
CA PRO A 172 -6.13 -5.63 -11.36
C PRO A 172 -4.97 -5.54 -10.36
N LEU A 173 -3.89 -6.28 -10.60
CA LEU A 173 -2.71 -6.31 -9.72
C LEU A 173 -1.98 -4.96 -9.70
N MET A 174 -1.76 -4.36 -10.87
CA MET A 174 -1.13 -3.04 -10.99
C MET A 174 -1.96 -1.95 -10.28
N ARG A 175 -3.28 -2.00 -10.43
CA ARG A 175 -4.20 -1.09 -9.72
C ARG A 175 -4.12 -1.29 -8.20
N GLN A 176 -4.18 -2.53 -7.72
CA GLN A 176 -4.10 -2.85 -6.29
C GLN A 176 -2.78 -2.38 -5.69
N LEU A 177 -1.66 -2.68 -6.32
CA LEU A 177 -0.33 -2.26 -5.87
C LEU A 177 -0.24 -0.73 -5.74
N ARG A 178 -0.72 0.03 -6.74
CA ARG A 178 -0.75 1.50 -6.68
C ARG A 178 -1.64 2.03 -5.55
N VAL A 179 -2.80 1.41 -5.34
CA VAL A 179 -3.71 1.81 -4.25
C VAL A 179 -3.05 1.57 -2.90
N LYS A 180 -2.41 0.42 -2.69
CA LYS A 180 -1.73 0.10 -1.43
C LYS A 180 -0.50 0.98 -1.17
N LEU A 181 0.32 1.27 -2.19
CA LEU A 181 1.41 2.24 -2.08
C LEU A 181 0.91 3.64 -1.69
N ARG A 182 -0.21 4.09 -2.25
CA ARG A 182 -0.82 5.38 -1.87
C ARG A 182 -1.37 5.36 -0.44
N ARG A 183 -1.98 4.26 0.00
CA ARG A 183 -2.44 4.10 1.39
C ARG A 183 -1.26 4.17 2.36
N LEU A 184 -0.21 3.41 2.10
CA LEU A 184 1.01 3.43 2.91
C LEU A 184 1.59 4.85 3.02
N ARG A 185 1.70 5.57 1.90
CA ARG A 185 2.15 6.97 1.90
C ARG A 185 1.23 7.90 2.68
N SER A 186 -0.07 7.73 2.55
CA SER A 186 -1.05 8.57 3.27
C SER A 186 -1.00 8.31 4.76
N LEU A 187 -0.86 7.06 5.17
CA LEU A 187 -0.73 6.70 6.58
C LEU A 187 0.61 7.21 7.16
N LEU A 188 1.71 7.07 6.42
CA LEU A 188 2.99 7.66 6.83
C LEU A 188 2.92 9.19 6.94
N THR A 189 2.17 9.88 6.05
CA THR A 189 1.91 11.32 6.16
C THR A 189 1.07 11.64 7.41
N PHE A 190 0.11 10.80 7.72
CA PHE A 190 -0.72 10.95 8.90
C PHE A 190 0.10 10.82 10.18
N CYS A 191 0.98 9.84 10.25
CA CYS A 191 1.86 9.57 11.39
C CYS A 191 3.11 10.49 11.46
N LYS A 192 3.32 11.38 10.48
CA LYS A 192 4.53 12.24 10.43
C LYS A 192 4.83 12.98 11.75
N PRO A 193 3.84 13.52 12.52
CA PRO A 193 4.13 14.16 13.81
C PRO A 193 4.73 13.23 14.87
N LEU A 194 4.65 11.93 14.72
CA LEU A 194 5.23 10.94 15.65
C LEU A 194 6.68 10.61 15.31
N LEU A 195 7.17 11.01 14.15
CA LEU A 195 8.41 10.54 13.54
C LEU A 195 9.41 11.69 13.32
N PRO A 196 10.71 11.41 13.26
CA PRO A 196 11.71 12.37 12.84
C PRO A 196 11.38 12.91 11.45
N GLU A 197 11.32 14.23 11.32
CA GLU A 197 10.75 14.88 10.12
C GLU A 197 11.55 14.62 8.86
N GLN A 198 12.88 14.67 8.95
CA GLN A 198 13.77 14.52 7.81
C GLN A 198 13.67 13.13 7.20
N GLU A 199 13.78 12.09 8.02
CA GLU A 199 13.73 10.70 7.57
C GLU A 199 12.34 10.32 7.09
N ALA A 200 11.29 10.76 7.79
CA ALA A 200 9.91 10.56 7.36
C ALA A 200 9.65 11.18 5.97
N THR A 201 10.25 12.34 5.69
CA THR A 201 10.16 13.02 4.39
C THR A 201 10.90 12.23 3.32
N GLU A 202 12.07 11.68 3.64
CA GLU A 202 12.83 10.85 2.70
C GLU A 202 12.07 9.56 2.35
N TRP A 203 11.49 8.86 3.33
CA TRP A 203 10.67 7.69 3.06
C TRP A 203 9.42 8.03 2.22
N GLN A 204 8.84 9.20 2.43
CA GLN A 204 7.76 9.69 1.57
C GLN A 204 8.20 9.88 0.12
N ARG A 205 9.42 10.38 -0.10
CA ARG A 205 10.02 10.54 -1.42
C ARG A 205 10.23 9.17 -2.09
N VAL A 206 10.84 8.22 -1.38
CA VAL A 206 11.06 6.84 -1.87
C VAL A 206 9.74 6.19 -2.29
N LEU A 207 8.71 6.23 -1.43
CA LEU A 207 7.40 5.64 -1.75
C LEU A 207 6.68 6.39 -2.89
N LYS A 208 6.93 7.70 -3.07
CA LYS A 208 6.43 8.47 -4.21
C LYS A 208 7.04 7.98 -5.51
N GLU A 209 8.34 7.77 -5.54
CA GLU A 209 9.06 7.25 -6.71
C GLU A 209 8.53 5.86 -7.10
N ARG A 210 8.32 4.98 -6.12
CA ARG A 210 7.70 3.66 -6.38
C ARG A 210 6.30 3.75 -6.96
N THR A 211 5.51 4.73 -6.51
CA THR A 211 4.16 4.96 -7.06
C THR A 211 4.22 5.51 -8.48
N ASN A 212 5.18 6.41 -8.76
CA ASN A 212 5.36 7.05 -10.06
C ASN A 212 5.88 6.07 -11.12
N LEU A 213 6.72 5.09 -10.72
CA LEU A 213 7.18 4.01 -11.60
C LEU A 213 6.03 3.30 -12.34
N LEU A 214 4.85 3.23 -11.70
CA LEU A 214 3.65 2.60 -12.24
C LEU A 214 2.71 3.62 -12.91
N GLY A 215 3.16 4.86 -13.13
CA GLY A 215 2.36 5.98 -13.63
C GLY A 215 1.83 5.72 -15.03
N ASP A 216 2.75 5.55 -15.98
CA ASP A 216 2.46 5.39 -17.42
C ASP A 216 1.54 4.19 -17.69
N VAL A 217 1.71 3.08 -16.95
CA VAL A 217 0.82 1.91 -17.05
C VAL A 217 -0.59 2.27 -16.63
N ARG A 218 -0.73 3.02 -15.52
CA ARG A 218 -2.04 3.44 -15.03
C ARG A 218 -2.74 4.40 -15.98
N GLU A 219 -2.01 5.34 -16.59
CA GLU A 219 -2.58 6.25 -17.60
C GLU A 219 -3.15 5.48 -18.78
N CYS A 220 -2.38 4.53 -19.32
CA CYS A 220 -2.89 3.64 -20.37
C CYS A 220 -4.11 2.82 -19.91
N ASP A 221 -4.11 2.30 -18.67
CA ASP A 221 -5.24 1.54 -18.12
C ASP A 221 -6.52 2.40 -18.00
N VAL A 222 -6.39 3.68 -17.61
CA VAL A 222 -7.54 4.62 -17.55
C VAL A 222 -8.09 4.87 -18.93
N LEU A 223 -7.25 5.24 -19.87
CA LEU A 223 -7.66 5.50 -21.26
C LEU A 223 -8.34 4.28 -21.90
N LEU A 224 -7.76 3.09 -21.73
CA LEU A 224 -8.35 1.85 -22.23
C LEU A 224 -9.71 1.51 -21.61
N MET A 225 -9.90 1.84 -20.32
CA MET A 225 -11.22 1.69 -19.68
C MET A 225 -12.23 2.69 -20.22
N THR A 226 -11.82 3.91 -20.50
CA THR A 226 -12.69 4.92 -21.13
C THR A 226 -13.04 4.55 -22.56
N CYS A 227 -12.07 4.06 -23.35
CA CYS A 227 -12.34 3.54 -24.71
C CYS A 227 -13.34 2.38 -24.69
N ALA A 228 -13.23 1.46 -23.73
CA ALA A 228 -14.21 0.38 -23.60
C ALA A 228 -15.64 0.92 -23.33
N LYS A 229 -15.78 1.88 -22.40
CA LYS A 229 -17.09 2.50 -22.10
C LYS A 229 -17.63 3.30 -23.32
N LEU A 230 -16.77 3.93 -24.09
CA LEU A 230 -17.16 4.64 -25.30
C LEU A 230 -17.69 3.65 -26.35
N ARG A 231 -17.01 2.53 -26.55
CA ARG A 231 -17.45 1.46 -27.46
C ARG A 231 -18.77 0.83 -27.03
N ASP A 232 -18.94 0.58 -25.74
CA ASP A 232 -20.22 0.08 -25.20
C ASP A 232 -21.37 1.05 -25.47
N ALA A 233 -21.11 2.36 -25.47
CA ALA A 233 -22.12 3.39 -25.67
C ALA A 233 -22.39 3.77 -27.15
N GLN A 234 -21.36 3.70 -28.03
CA GLN A 234 -21.40 4.23 -29.39
C GLN A 234 -21.06 3.19 -30.48
N GLY A 235 -20.85 1.94 -30.10
CA GLY A 235 -20.48 0.84 -30.98
C GLY A 235 -18.97 0.58 -31.05
N GLU A 236 -18.61 -0.62 -31.48
CA GLU A 236 -17.22 -1.12 -31.39
C GLU A 236 -16.20 -0.29 -32.16
N GLN A 237 -16.60 0.34 -33.25
CA GLN A 237 -15.72 1.16 -34.10
C GLN A 237 -15.35 2.51 -33.46
N ALA A 238 -16.07 2.94 -32.42
CA ALA A 238 -15.93 4.26 -31.83
C ALA A 238 -14.52 4.57 -31.23
N ALA A 239 -13.70 3.56 -30.93
CA ALA A 239 -12.35 3.74 -30.41
C ALA A 239 -11.42 2.55 -30.74
N GLU A 240 -11.51 1.99 -31.93
CA GLU A 240 -10.76 0.78 -32.33
C GLU A 240 -9.26 1.06 -32.46
N GLN A 241 -8.87 2.02 -33.32
CA GLN A 241 -7.48 2.41 -33.55
C GLN A 241 -6.83 2.96 -32.29
N LEU A 242 -7.58 3.81 -31.56
CA LEU A 242 -7.12 4.36 -30.28
C LEU A 242 -6.84 3.24 -29.27
N THR A 243 -7.72 2.25 -29.17
CA THR A 243 -7.54 1.08 -28.31
C THR A 243 -6.29 0.29 -28.71
N ALA A 244 -6.08 0.01 -29.97
CA ALA A 244 -4.93 -0.76 -30.47
C ALA A 244 -3.60 -0.04 -30.15
N ILE A 245 -3.54 1.26 -30.35
CA ILE A 245 -2.35 2.07 -30.03
C ILE A 245 -2.10 2.09 -28.51
N LEU A 246 -3.13 2.29 -27.71
CA LEU A 246 -3.02 2.32 -26.25
C LEU A 246 -2.61 0.98 -25.67
N GLN A 247 -3.06 -0.15 -26.23
CA GLN A 247 -2.63 -1.49 -25.83
C GLN A 247 -1.12 -1.68 -26.06
N LYS A 248 -0.61 -1.30 -27.24
CA LYS A 248 0.84 -1.35 -27.52
C LYS A 248 1.63 -0.46 -26.57
N ARG A 249 1.15 0.77 -26.32
CA ARG A 249 1.78 1.69 -25.36
C ARG A 249 1.79 1.13 -23.94
N ARG A 250 0.68 0.52 -23.52
CA ARG A 250 0.57 -0.14 -22.20
C ARG A 250 1.58 -1.25 -22.02
N VAL A 251 1.76 -2.13 -23.01
CA VAL A 251 2.75 -3.21 -22.98
C VAL A 251 4.16 -2.64 -22.81
N SER A 252 4.50 -1.62 -23.60
CA SER A 252 5.79 -0.93 -23.50
C SER A 252 6.00 -0.29 -22.13
N ALA A 253 4.99 0.42 -21.60
CA ALA A 253 5.04 1.05 -20.28
C ALA A 253 5.20 0.01 -19.17
N ALA A 254 4.50 -1.11 -19.24
CA ALA A 254 4.59 -2.21 -18.30
C ALA A 254 5.99 -2.85 -18.31
N SER A 255 6.53 -3.12 -19.49
CA SER A 255 7.90 -3.64 -19.63
C SER A 255 8.93 -2.68 -19.03
N LYS A 256 8.81 -1.37 -19.30
CA LYS A 256 9.68 -0.34 -18.73
C LYS A 256 9.57 -0.28 -17.20
N ALA A 257 8.35 -0.32 -16.65
CA ALA A 257 8.11 -0.25 -15.22
C ALA A 257 8.67 -1.47 -14.45
N LEU A 258 8.63 -2.65 -15.06
CA LEU A 258 9.10 -3.90 -14.43
C LEU A 258 10.57 -4.21 -14.76
N LYS A 259 11.19 -3.50 -15.71
CA LYS A 259 12.58 -3.72 -16.09
C LYS A 259 13.52 -3.54 -14.89
N GLY A 260 14.31 -4.58 -14.60
CA GLY A 260 15.29 -4.56 -13.51
C GLY A 260 14.67 -4.64 -12.10
N GLN A 261 13.35 -4.78 -11.98
CA GLN A 261 12.72 -4.99 -10.68
C GLN A 261 12.94 -6.44 -10.22
N LYS A 262 13.52 -6.59 -9.03
CA LYS A 262 13.76 -7.90 -8.40
C LYS A 262 13.04 -7.95 -7.06
N LEU A 263 12.37 -9.06 -6.76
CA LEU A 263 11.58 -9.21 -5.53
C LEU A 263 12.41 -8.91 -4.28
N ASN A 264 13.56 -9.56 -4.11
CA ASN A 264 14.40 -9.36 -2.94
C ASN A 264 14.87 -7.91 -2.76
N LYS A 265 15.04 -7.15 -3.86
CA LYS A 265 15.36 -5.71 -3.79
C LYS A 265 14.18 -4.91 -3.24
N GLN A 266 12.97 -5.21 -3.69
CA GLN A 266 11.75 -4.57 -3.19
C GLN A 266 11.50 -4.93 -1.71
N THR A 267 11.70 -6.21 -1.36
CA THR A 267 11.58 -6.70 0.02
C THR A 267 12.61 -6.04 0.94
N LEU A 268 13.86 -5.86 0.48
CA LEU A 268 14.91 -5.20 1.26
C LEU A 268 14.56 -3.74 1.56
N GLU A 269 14.08 -3.00 0.58
CA GLU A 269 13.70 -1.60 0.77
C GLU A 269 12.55 -1.46 1.78
N LEU A 270 11.54 -2.32 1.67
CA LEU A 270 10.41 -2.34 2.60
C LEU A 270 10.81 -2.85 3.99
N ALA A 271 11.74 -3.80 4.08
CA ALA A 271 12.30 -4.23 5.37
C ALA A 271 13.09 -3.11 6.06
N LYS A 272 13.85 -2.31 5.31
CA LYS A 272 14.51 -1.11 5.85
C LYS A 272 13.52 -0.09 6.38
N LEU A 273 12.40 0.13 5.68
CA LEU A 273 11.31 0.97 6.19
C LEU A 273 10.77 0.45 7.53
N LEU A 274 10.54 -0.86 7.67
CA LEU A 274 10.08 -1.46 8.93
C LEU A 274 11.11 -1.32 10.06
N LEU A 275 12.38 -1.62 9.77
CA LEU A 275 13.45 -1.48 10.76
C LEU A 275 13.56 -0.04 11.24
N TRP A 276 13.50 0.92 10.33
CA TRP A 276 13.46 2.34 10.70
C TRP A 276 12.23 2.69 11.54
N LEU A 277 11.02 2.26 11.15
CA LEU A 277 9.80 2.52 11.95
C LEU A 277 9.91 1.98 13.38
N TYR A 278 10.57 0.83 13.56
CA TYR A 278 10.73 0.20 14.87
C TYR A 278 11.81 0.85 15.73
N SER A 279 12.81 1.50 15.13
CA SER A 279 13.98 2.06 15.82
C SER A 279 14.07 3.59 15.79
N ALA A 280 13.14 4.27 15.09
CA ALA A 280 13.13 5.73 15.00
C ALA A 280 13.03 6.36 16.39
N GLU A 281 13.77 7.42 16.61
CA GLU A 281 13.60 8.31 17.76
C GLU A 281 12.28 9.04 17.63
N LEU A 282 11.29 8.64 18.44
CA LEU A 282 9.95 9.20 18.35
C LEU A 282 9.90 10.59 18.98
N THR A 283 9.03 11.44 18.47
CA THR A 283 8.77 12.76 19.04
C THR A 283 7.93 12.66 20.32
N GLU A 284 7.87 13.72 21.13
CA GLU A 284 7.02 13.81 22.31
C GLU A 284 5.54 13.51 22.01
N SER A 285 5.08 13.77 20.79
CA SER A 285 3.71 13.44 20.36
C SER A 285 3.40 11.94 20.40
N SER A 286 4.40 11.06 20.45
CA SER A 286 4.23 9.60 20.54
C SER A 286 3.81 9.11 21.93
N GLU A 287 4.05 9.91 22.96
CA GLU A 287 3.74 9.60 24.35
C GLU A 287 2.26 9.86 24.69
N GLN A 288 1.56 10.63 23.88
CA GLN A 288 0.14 10.89 24.09
C GLN A 288 -0.72 9.65 23.79
N THR A 289 -1.94 9.63 24.32
CA THR A 289 -2.90 8.58 24.01
C THR A 289 -3.25 8.56 22.53
N LEU A 290 -3.55 7.39 22.00
CA LEU A 290 -3.98 7.23 20.60
C LEU A 290 -5.19 8.12 20.31
N GLU A 291 -6.19 8.13 21.19
CA GLU A 291 -7.40 8.95 21.05
C GLU A 291 -7.06 10.44 20.90
N LYS A 292 -6.26 10.99 21.80
CA LYS A 292 -5.85 12.40 21.75
C LYS A 292 -5.10 12.75 20.47
N PHE A 293 -4.19 11.86 20.03
CA PHE A 293 -3.49 12.04 18.77
C PHE A 293 -4.45 12.02 17.58
N LEU A 294 -5.39 11.07 17.55
CA LEU A 294 -6.38 10.98 16.47
C LEU A 294 -7.27 12.21 16.42
N GLN A 295 -7.78 12.67 17.56
CA GLN A 295 -8.58 13.90 17.66
C GLN A 295 -7.82 15.11 17.10
N GLN A 296 -6.59 15.35 17.56
CA GLN A 296 -5.76 16.45 17.07
C GLN A 296 -5.47 16.34 15.58
N ARG A 297 -5.11 15.14 15.13
CA ARG A 297 -4.66 14.90 13.76
C ARG A 297 -5.81 15.01 12.75
N PHE A 298 -6.93 14.36 13.05
CA PHE A 298 -8.12 14.45 12.21
C PHE A 298 -8.78 15.83 12.30
N GLY A 299 -8.78 16.45 13.46
CA GLY A 299 -9.23 17.84 13.62
C GLY A 299 -8.42 18.81 12.74
N SER A 300 -7.08 18.66 12.72
CA SER A 300 -6.23 19.45 11.82
C SER A 300 -6.53 19.18 10.33
N TRP A 301 -6.82 17.93 9.97
CA TRP A 301 -7.14 17.59 8.58
C TRP A 301 -8.55 18.05 8.20
N TYR A 302 -9.53 17.92 9.10
CA TYR A 302 -10.86 18.50 8.95
C TYR A 302 -10.79 19.99 8.63
N ASN A 303 -10.09 20.79 9.46
CA ASN A 303 -9.95 22.23 9.26
C ASN A 303 -9.32 22.59 7.90
N LYS A 304 -8.42 21.70 7.38
CA LYS A 304 -7.81 21.88 6.05
C LYS A 304 -8.73 21.50 4.90
N ILE A 305 -9.77 20.71 5.16
CA ILE A 305 -10.73 20.27 4.15
C ILE A 305 -11.88 21.25 4.03
N ILE A 306 -12.44 21.69 5.17
CA ILE A 306 -13.61 22.55 5.21
C ILE A 306 -13.39 23.91 4.50
N VAL A 307 -12.17 24.42 4.50
CA VAL A 307 -11.80 25.68 3.84
C VAL A 307 -11.45 25.52 2.35
N LEU A 308 -11.58 24.31 1.78
CA LEU A 308 -11.15 24.08 0.40
C LEU A 308 -11.98 24.84 -0.64
N PRO A 309 -13.33 24.94 -0.53
CA PRO A 309 -14.10 25.71 -1.50
C PRO A 309 -13.74 27.19 -1.52
N GLU A 310 -13.55 27.79 -0.34
CA GLU A 310 -13.13 29.20 -0.23
C GLU A 310 -11.71 29.42 -0.78
N LYS A 311 -10.81 28.49 -0.50
CA LYS A 311 -9.41 28.58 -0.93
C LYS A 311 -9.22 28.30 -2.42
N TYR A 312 -10.10 27.54 -3.02
CA TYR A 312 -10.05 27.10 -4.42
C TYR A 312 -11.43 27.26 -5.06
N PRO A 313 -11.88 28.52 -5.29
CA PRO A 313 -13.24 28.79 -5.75
C PRO A 313 -13.46 28.49 -7.23
N ASP A 314 -12.40 28.44 -8.02
CA ASP A 314 -12.50 28.17 -9.46
C ASP A 314 -12.53 26.66 -9.73
N LEU A 315 -13.73 26.15 -10.00
CA LEU A 315 -13.95 24.74 -10.35
C LEU A 315 -13.41 24.37 -11.74
N HIS A 316 -13.10 25.34 -12.59
CA HIS A 316 -12.51 25.12 -13.91
C HIS A 316 -10.96 25.12 -13.86
N ASP A 317 -10.36 25.59 -12.78
CA ASP A 317 -8.91 25.48 -12.55
C ASP A 317 -8.54 24.02 -12.17
N MET A 318 -8.03 23.28 -13.15
CA MET A 318 -7.67 21.87 -12.98
C MET A 318 -6.56 21.65 -11.96
N GLU A 319 -5.69 22.62 -11.70
CA GLU A 319 -4.65 22.52 -10.68
C GLU A 319 -5.27 22.63 -9.28
N GLN A 320 -6.21 23.55 -9.09
CA GLN A 320 -6.96 23.68 -7.84
C GLN A 320 -7.77 22.40 -7.55
N MET A 321 -8.51 21.90 -8.54
CA MET A 321 -9.27 20.65 -8.44
C MET A 321 -8.37 19.46 -8.09
N HIS A 322 -7.19 19.39 -8.69
CA HIS A 322 -6.21 18.37 -8.36
C HIS A 322 -5.73 18.45 -6.89
N ARG A 323 -5.50 19.65 -6.37
CA ARG A 323 -5.10 19.88 -4.98
C ARG A 323 -6.20 19.43 -4.00
N ILE A 324 -7.48 19.75 -4.28
CA ILE A 324 -8.63 19.27 -3.51
C ILE A 324 -8.66 17.73 -3.52
N ARG A 325 -8.62 17.13 -4.70
CA ARG A 325 -8.63 15.67 -4.88
C ARG A 325 -7.52 14.96 -4.08
N ILE A 326 -6.30 15.50 -4.04
CA ILE A 326 -5.19 14.93 -3.26
C ILE A 326 -5.53 14.95 -1.76
N LYS A 327 -6.04 16.06 -1.23
CA LYS A 327 -6.38 16.18 0.20
C LYS A 327 -7.49 15.22 0.59
N LEU A 328 -8.58 15.17 -0.18
CA LEU A 328 -9.69 14.24 0.06
C LEU A 328 -9.23 12.77 -0.02
N LYS A 329 -8.33 12.42 -0.98
CA LYS A 329 -7.77 11.06 -1.05
C LYS A 329 -6.96 10.69 0.19
N ARG A 330 -6.10 11.60 0.66
CA ARG A 330 -5.30 11.36 1.87
C ARG A 330 -6.20 11.15 3.08
N PHE A 331 -7.20 12.01 3.24
CA PHE A 331 -8.18 11.92 4.33
C PHE A 331 -8.93 10.58 4.31
N ARG A 332 -9.48 10.17 3.16
CA ARG A 332 -10.17 8.89 3.03
C ARG A 332 -9.25 7.70 3.34
N TYR A 333 -8.00 7.73 2.87
CA TYR A 333 -7.08 6.63 3.14
C TYR A 333 -6.71 6.54 4.62
N ALA A 334 -6.57 7.65 5.32
CA ALA A 334 -6.37 7.66 6.76
C ALA A 334 -7.59 7.08 7.49
N LEU A 335 -8.81 7.57 7.19
CA LEU A 335 -10.06 7.04 7.75
C LEU A 335 -10.23 5.54 7.53
N GLN A 336 -9.86 5.03 6.35
CA GLN A 336 -9.95 3.60 6.02
C GLN A 336 -8.85 2.75 6.63
N SER A 337 -7.74 3.35 7.06
CA SER A 337 -6.59 2.63 7.62
C SER A 337 -6.57 2.65 9.15
N ILE A 338 -7.41 3.45 9.77
CA ILE A 338 -7.47 3.63 11.22
C ILE A 338 -8.93 3.43 11.66
N PRO A 339 -9.35 2.17 11.90
CA PRO A 339 -10.73 1.85 12.25
C PRO A 339 -11.21 2.46 13.56
N GLU A 340 -10.29 2.75 14.48
CA GLU A 340 -10.53 3.37 15.79
C GLU A 340 -11.28 4.71 15.68
N VAL A 341 -11.12 5.41 14.55
CA VAL A 341 -11.80 6.68 14.29
C VAL A 341 -13.31 6.50 14.04
N GLY A 342 -13.75 5.29 13.72
CA GLY A 342 -15.16 4.98 13.50
C GLY A 342 -15.77 5.77 12.33
N ALA A 343 -15.11 5.78 11.18
CA ALA A 343 -15.65 6.43 9.99
C ALA A 343 -16.96 5.80 9.52
N GLU A 344 -18.02 6.59 9.48
CA GLU A 344 -19.35 6.12 9.07
C GLU A 344 -19.37 5.73 7.58
N PRO A 345 -20.10 4.64 7.21
CA PRO A 345 -20.18 4.22 5.82
C PRO A 345 -20.75 5.30 4.88
N LYS A 346 -21.63 6.16 5.39
CA LYS A 346 -22.20 7.30 4.62
C LYS A 346 -21.11 8.30 4.24
N LEU A 347 -20.29 8.73 5.20
CA LEU A 347 -19.16 9.63 4.96
C LEU A 347 -18.14 9.03 3.98
N LEU A 348 -17.80 7.75 4.13
CA LEU A 348 -16.85 7.08 3.23
C LEU A 348 -17.40 6.97 1.79
N ARG A 349 -18.71 6.77 1.61
CA ARG A 349 -19.37 6.77 0.29
C ARG A 349 -19.35 8.16 -0.33
N SER A 350 -19.71 9.21 0.42
CA SER A 350 -19.69 10.59 -0.05
C SER A 350 -18.26 11.02 -0.43
N LEU A 351 -17.26 10.72 0.41
CA LEU A 351 -15.85 10.94 0.08
C LEU A 351 -15.41 10.21 -1.19
N LYS A 352 -15.88 8.98 -1.38
CA LYS A 352 -15.58 8.23 -2.61
C LYS A 352 -16.20 8.90 -3.82
N TYR A 353 -17.46 9.29 -3.72
CA TYR A 353 -18.20 9.96 -4.81
C TYR A 353 -17.51 11.28 -5.21
N MET A 354 -17.21 12.14 -4.24
CA MET A 354 -16.43 13.37 -4.48
C MET A 354 -15.10 13.11 -5.19
N GLN A 355 -14.40 12.06 -4.79
CA GLN A 355 -13.12 11.72 -5.41
C GLN A 355 -13.28 11.15 -6.83
N ASP A 356 -14.38 10.45 -7.10
CA ASP A 356 -14.68 9.92 -8.42
C ASP A 356 -15.04 11.08 -9.38
N MET A 357 -15.81 12.08 -8.93
CA MET A 357 -16.11 13.31 -9.69
C MET A 357 -14.85 14.13 -9.98
N LEU A 358 -14.10 14.53 -8.94
CA LEU A 358 -12.83 15.23 -9.10
C LEU A 358 -11.80 14.40 -9.90
N GLY A 359 -11.96 13.07 -9.86
CA GLY A 359 -11.19 12.14 -10.67
C GLY A 359 -11.53 12.26 -12.14
N LEU A 360 -12.80 12.31 -12.46
CA LEU A 360 -13.29 12.46 -13.84
C LEU A 360 -12.79 13.78 -14.46
N LEU A 361 -12.91 14.90 -13.74
CA LEU A 361 -12.43 16.20 -14.21
C LEU A 361 -10.92 16.20 -14.50
N HIS A 362 -10.14 15.71 -13.56
CA HIS A 362 -8.69 15.62 -13.72
C HIS A 362 -8.29 14.64 -14.83
N ASP A 363 -8.94 13.47 -14.89
CA ASP A 363 -8.61 12.44 -15.86
C ASP A 363 -8.99 12.92 -17.28
N ASN A 364 -10.10 13.67 -17.45
CA ASN A 364 -10.46 14.35 -18.73
C ASN A 364 -9.32 15.28 -19.20
N TYR A 365 -8.84 16.17 -18.32
CA TYR A 365 -7.76 17.09 -18.67
C TYR A 365 -6.46 16.37 -19.09
N ILE A 366 -6.05 15.34 -18.33
CA ILE A 366 -4.83 14.57 -18.65
C ILE A 366 -5.04 13.71 -19.90
N ASN A 367 -6.20 13.08 -20.05
CA ASN A 367 -6.53 12.23 -21.19
C ASN A 367 -6.50 13.04 -22.50
N ASN A 368 -7.07 14.24 -22.50
CA ASN A 368 -7.08 15.12 -23.69
C ASN A 368 -5.65 15.43 -24.15
N LYS A 369 -4.75 15.82 -23.25
CA LYS A 369 -3.33 16.04 -23.57
C LYS A 369 -2.64 14.81 -24.13
N LEU A 370 -2.91 13.63 -23.56
CA LEU A 370 -2.31 12.39 -24.02
C LEU A 370 -2.83 11.98 -25.40
N ILE A 371 -4.12 12.19 -25.66
CA ILE A 371 -4.75 11.89 -26.96
C ILE A 371 -4.25 12.85 -28.03
N GLU A 372 -4.16 14.15 -27.76
CA GLU A 372 -3.57 15.13 -28.66
C GLU A 372 -2.13 14.72 -29.05
N ALA A 373 -1.32 14.33 -28.08
CA ALA A 373 0.03 13.85 -28.34
C ALA A 373 0.07 12.56 -29.19
N LEU A 374 -0.92 11.66 -29.03
CA LEU A 374 -1.05 10.45 -29.86
C LEU A 374 -1.45 10.80 -31.29
N VAL A 375 -2.43 11.68 -31.50
CA VAL A 375 -2.84 12.15 -32.84
C VAL A 375 -1.67 12.81 -33.56
N ALA A 376 -0.92 13.68 -32.87
CA ALA A 376 0.27 14.33 -33.44
C ALA A 376 1.37 13.32 -33.82
N LYS A 377 1.51 12.23 -33.06
CA LYS A 377 2.48 11.15 -33.32
C LYS A 377 2.10 10.28 -34.52
N TYR A 378 0.81 10.11 -34.78
CA TYR A 378 0.29 9.25 -35.86
C TYR A 378 -0.56 10.02 -36.88
N PRO A 379 -0.02 11.05 -37.56
CA PRO A 379 -0.80 11.96 -38.40
C PRO A 379 -1.42 11.30 -39.63
N LYS A 380 -0.92 10.14 -40.02
CA LYS A 380 -1.37 9.38 -41.20
C LYS A 380 -2.59 8.51 -40.97
N ILE A 381 -3.02 8.34 -39.70
CA ILE A 381 -4.19 7.54 -39.35
C ILE A 381 -5.39 8.48 -39.23
N SER A 382 -6.19 8.56 -40.28
CA SER A 382 -7.37 9.46 -40.39
C SER A 382 -8.43 9.08 -39.34
N GLU A 383 -8.67 7.79 -39.16
CA GLU A 383 -9.64 7.21 -38.20
C GLU A 383 -9.30 7.62 -36.75
N LEU A 384 -8.00 7.70 -36.43
CA LEU A 384 -7.55 8.11 -35.10
C LEU A 384 -7.99 9.53 -34.74
N ARG A 385 -8.05 10.44 -35.70
CA ARG A 385 -8.53 11.83 -35.48
C ARG A 385 -10.01 11.84 -35.15
N TYR A 386 -10.80 11.07 -35.89
CA TYR A 386 -12.23 10.95 -35.66
C TYR A 386 -12.54 10.30 -34.29
N GLU A 387 -11.91 9.15 -34.00
CA GLU A 387 -12.06 8.46 -32.71
C GLU A 387 -11.63 9.33 -31.52
N SER A 388 -10.54 10.11 -31.70
CA SER A 388 -10.04 11.04 -30.69
C SER A 388 -11.04 12.17 -30.41
N ALA A 389 -11.66 12.74 -31.46
CA ALA A 389 -12.68 13.77 -31.30
C ALA A 389 -13.93 13.22 -30.59
N MET A 390 -14.36 12.02 -30.94
CA MET A 390 -15.47 11.33 -30.22
C MET A 390 -15.12 11.09 -28.74
N PHE A 391 -13.92 10.60 -28.48
CA PHE A 391 -13.46 10.34 -27.11
C PHE A 391 -13.42 11.63 -26.28
N THR A 392 -12.82 12.68 -26.80
CA THR A 392 -12.69 13.96 -26.07
C THR A 392 -14.03 14.62 -25.85
N GLY A 393 -14.91 14.63 -26.85
CA GLY A 393 -16.28 15.16 -26.71
C GLY A 393 -17.11 14.39 -25.67
N TRP A 394 -17.01 13.07 -25.68
CA TRP A 394 -17.72 12.22 -24.72
C TRP A 394 -17.22 12.37 -23.28
N GLU A 395 -15.88 12.48 -23.09
CA GLU A 395 -15.30 12.75 -21.77
C GLU A 395 -15.62 14.17 -21.30
N GLN A 396 -15.64 15.18 -22.23
CA GLN A 396 -16.00 16.56 -21.89
C GLN A 396 -17.45 16.66 -21.43
N ALA A 397 -18.39 16.05 -22.12
CA ALA A 397 -19.80 16.05 -21.71
C ALA A 397 -20.01 15.48 -20.29
N LYS A 398 -19.23 14.46 -19.92
CA LYS A 398 -19.26 13.91 -18.56
C LYS A 398 -18.63 14.83 -17.54
N ALA A 399 -17.55 15.52 -17.92
CA ALA A 399 -16.88 16.48 -17.06
C ALA A 399 -17.81 17.67 -16.78
N ASP A 400 -18.53 18.18 -17.78
CA ASP A 400 -19.48 19.29 -17.64
C ASP A 400 -20.63 18.88 -16.71
N ALA A 401 -21.23 17.71 -16.91
CA ALA A 401 -22.27 17.17 -16.02
C ALA A 401 -21.76 16.99 -14.57
N ALA A 402 -20.49 16.61 -14.39
CA ALA A 402 -19.90 16.50 -13.05
C ALA A 402 -19.68 17.87 -12.39
N LEU A 403 -19.31 18.90 -13.16
CA LEU A 403 -19.15 20.26 -12.66
C LEU A 403 -20.47 20.86 -12.18
N GLU A 404 -21.57 20.61 -12.88
CA GLU A 404 -22.91 21.10 -12.50
C GLU A 404 -23.36 20.59 -11.14
N ILE A 405 -23.09 19.31 -10.83
CA ILE A 405 -23.55 18.68 -9.57
C ILE A 405 -22.54 18.77 -8.43
N LEU A 406 -21.29 19.14 -8.72
CA LEU A 406 -20.19 19.18 -7.73
C LEU A 406 -20.48 20.07 -6.52
N PRO A 407 -21.06 21.30 -6.66
CA PRO A 407 -21.37 22.15 -5.51
C PRO A 407 -22.34 21.50 -4.53
N GLN A 408 -23.46 20.98 -5.01
CA GLN A 408 -24.46 20.30 -4.17
C GLN A 408 -23.88 19.07 -3.48
N GLN A 409 -23.04 18.31 -4.16
CA GLN A 409 -22.40 17.14 -3.58
C GLN A 409 -21.35 17.54 -2.52
N TRP A 410 -20.74 18.71 -2.69
CA TRP A 410 -19.85 19.26 -1.66
C TRP A 410 -20.62 19.60 -0.38
N GLU A 411 -21.77 20.28 -0.47
CA GLU A 411 -22.63 20.60 0.67
C GLU A 411 -23.03 19.34 1.44
N THR A 412 -23.51 18.31 0.72
CA THR A 412 -23.84 17.01 1.32
C THR A 412 -22.63 16.34 2.00
N PHE A 413 -21.46 16.44 1.39
CA PHE A 413 -20.23 15.90 1.98
C PHE A 413 -19.83 16.68 3.23
N GLU A 414 -19.96 17.99 3.22
CA GLU A 414 -19.64 18.90 4.32
C GLU A 414 -20.51 18.62 5.54
N GLU A 415 -21.82 18.47 5.36
CA GLU A 415 -22.77 18.09 6.43
C GLU A 415 -22.35 16.77 7.09
N LEU A 416 -22.06 15.73 6.29
CA LEU A 416 -21.63 14.43 6.80
C LEU A 416 -20.27 14.51 7.52
N LEU A 417 -19.40 15.41 7.09
CA LEU A 417 -18.09 15.65 7.71
C LEU A 417 -18.22 16.37 9.04
N HIS A 418 -19.14 17.35 9.14
CA HIS A 418 -19.48 18.04 10.39
C HIS A 418 -20.08 17.07 11.41
N ASP A 419 -21.06 16.26 11.00
CA ASP A 419 -21.69 15.26 11.85
C ASP A 419 -20.68 14.24 12.40
N TRP A 420 -19.79 13.76 11.52
CA TRP A 420 -18.74 12.86 11.94
C TRP A 420 -17.79 13.49 12.95
N LYS A 421 -17.37 14.74 12.72
CA LYS A 421 -16.51 15.47 13.66
C LYS A 421 -17.17 15.61 15.03
N ALA A 422 -18.43 16.04 15.09
CA ALA A 422 -19.17 16.24 16.34
C ALA A 422 -19.31 14.96 17.16
N LYS A 423 -19.34 13.78 16.50
CA LYS A 423 -19.50 12.46 17.16
C LYS A 423 -18.17 11.83 17.57
N ARG A 424 -17.06 12.21 16.93
CA ARG A 424 -15.80 11.43 17.01
C ARG A 424 -14.57 12.23 17.42
N LEU A 425 -14.62 13.55 17.34
CA LEU A 425 -13.52 14.46 17.71
C LEU A 425 -13.94 15.46 18.79
#